data_ab137dc7ec7e1e043c45c9dc03476156
#
_entry.id   ab137dc7ec7e1e043c45c9dc03476156
#
_cell.length_a   1.000
_cell.length_b   1.000
_cell.length_c   1.000
_cell.angle_alpha   90.00
_cell.angle_beta   90.00
_cell.angle_gamma   90.00
#
_symmetry.space_group_name_H-M   'P 1'
#
loop_
_entity.id
_entity.type
_entity.pdbx_description
1 polymer ?
#
loop_
_entity_poly.entity_id
_entity_poly.type
_entity_poly.pdbx_seq_one_letter_code
_entity_poly.pdbx_strand_id
1 'polypeptide(L)'
;MYVEESPAGVRAIAGVATSTTAFVGGIAQGETGKAVGVASAAAFDTDFGGLDRDSPLSYAVHQFFDNGGSQAFVVRAQGHDAPAIIEAMEALRDVDLFNLLCVPDTFAMSEADAASVAAAAARLCEELRAFYIADAPATATLSSIVAWAETATASRNAAVYFPAVTFHDPLDGVQRNMAPSGAIAGVYARTDQTRGVWKAPAGLDATLTGAFGLAVPLTDRGTSGINPLGVNALRSFPSGHVVWGARTRRGADARADEYKYVPVRRLALFLEESVYRGTTWALFEPNDEPLWAQLRLNIGTFMHALFRQGAFQGRSANEAWFVKCDATTNTATDVSLGIVNILVGFAPLKPAEFVVLKFHVAAPLPP
;
A
#
# COMPACT_ATOMS: atom_id res chain seq x y z
N MET A 1 -43.86 -3.27 36.22
CA MET A 1 -42.75 -2.57 35.58
C MET A 1 -41.94 -3.66 34.89
N TYR A 2 -42.06 -3.83 33.58
CA TYR A 2 -41.24 -4.75 32.83
C TYR A 2 -40.00 -3.94 32.32
N VAL A 3 -38.83 -4.35 32.69
CA VAL A 3 -37.58 -3.86 32.10
C VAL A 3 -37.26 -4.86 31.00
N GLU A 4 -37.45 -4.50 29.77
CA GLU A 4 -37.01 -5.26 28.60
C GLU A 4 -35.58 -4.81 28.31
N GLU A 5 -34.59 -5.63 28.66
CA GLU A 5 -33.23 -5.44 28.20
C GLU A 5 -33.19 -5.82 26.74
N SER A 6 -33.16 -4.79 25.87
CA SER A 6 -32.89 -5.00 24.46
C SER A 6 -31.43 -5.46 24.31
N PRO A 7 -31.15 -6.60 23.68
CA PRO A 7 -29.76 -7.02 23.42
C PRO A 7 -29.03 -5.89 22.72
N ALA A 8 -27.83 -5.56 23.19
CA ALA A 8 -26.99 -4.53 22.59
C ALA A 8 -26.89 -4.79 21.07
N GLY A 9 -27.39 -3.85 20.28
CA GLY A 9 -27.45 -4.00 18.83
C GLY A 9 -26.06 -4.25 18.22
N VAL A 10 -26.01 -4.89 17.06
CA VAL A 10 -24.77 -5.11 16.31
C VAL A 10 -24.03 -3.78 16.17
N ARG A 11 -22.84 -3.69 16.76
CA ARG A 11 -21.95 -2.54 16.59
C ARG A 11 -21.20 -2.74 15.29
N ALA A 12 -21.68 -2.09 14.21
CA ALA A 12 -21.10 -2.24 12.88
C ALA A 12 -19.65 -1.74 12.86
N ILE A 13 -18.74 -2.56 12.35
CA ILE A 13 -17.36 -2.15 12.06
C ILE A 13 -17.38 -1.39 10.73
N ALA A 14 -16.92 -0.14 10.74
CA ALA A 14 -16.68 0.63 9.54
C ALA A 14 -15.28 0.32 9.01
N GLY A 15 -15.17 0.06 7.70
CA GLY A 15 -13.86 -0.03 7.04
C GLY A 15 -13.12 1.31 7.10
N VAL A 16 -11.84 1.27 7.45
CA VAL A 16 -10.98 2.47 7.45
C VAL A 16 -10.63 2.91 6.03
N ALA A 17 -10.09 4.12 5.86
CA ALA A 17 -9.47 4.54 4.61
C ALA A 17 -8.32 3.58 4.23
N THR A 18 -8.03 3.46 2.92
CA THR A 18 -6.98 2.56 2.42
C THR A 18 -5.86 3.30 1.68
N SER A 19 -6.08 4.57 1.32
CA SER A 19 -5.18 5.31 0.41
C SER A 19 -4.80 6.71 0.89
N THR A 20 -5.05 7.06 2.16
CA THR A 20 -4.46 8.27 2.75
C THR A 20 -2.94 8.14 2.72
N THR A 21 -2.28 9.03 1.99
CA THR A 21 -0.84 8.90 1.68
C THR A 21 -0.03 9.92 2.49
N ALA A 22 1.00 9.47 3.18
CA ALA A 22 2.00 10.32 3.80
C ALA A 22 3.17 10.55 2.84
N PHE A 23 3.56 11.79 2.67
CA PHE A 23 4.74 12.21 1.92
C PHE A 23 5.73 12.85 2.88
N VAL A 24 6.99 12.38 2.86
CA VAL A 24 8.07 12.94 3.67
C VAL A 24 9.22 13.33 2.77
N GLY A 25 9.72 14.55 2.92
CA GLY A 25 10.81 15.04 2.08
C GLY A 25 11.21 16.49 2.34
N GLY A 26 12.28 16.91 1.68
CA GLY A 26 12.76 18.29 1.70
C GLY A 26 11.92 19.19 0.80
N ILE A 27 11.53 20.36 1.31
CA ILE A 27 10.89 21.45 0.56
C ILE A 27 11.18 22.79 1.25
N ALA A 28 11.23 23.85 0.46
CA ALA A 28 11.67 25.17 0.98
C ALA A 28 10.67 25.80 1.96
N GLN A 29 9.36 25.61 1.77
CA GLN A 29 8.31 26.23 2.56
C GLN A 29 7.49 25.21 3.35
N GLY A 30 6.75 25.69 4.35
CA GLY A 30 5.89 24.88 5.23
C GLY A 30 6.48 24.69 6.63
N GLU A 31 5.67 24.16 7.55
CA GLU A 31 6.07 23.84 8.93
C GLU A 31 6.93 22.57 8.94
N THR A 32 8.09 22.63 9.59
CA THR A 32 9.05 21.52 9.66
C THR A 32 8.66 20.52 10.74
N GLY A 33 8.84 19.23 10.46
CA GLY A 33 8.66 18.15 11.47
C GLY A 33 7.22 17.98 11.96
N LYS A 34 6.24 18.45 11.19
CA LYS A 34 4.82 18.30 11.50
C LYS A 34 4.08 17.71 10.30
N ALA A 35 3.18 16.78 10.56
CA ALA A 35 2.31 16.23 9.54
C ALA A 35 1.15 17.20 9.27
N VAL A 36 1.10 17.76 8.07
CA VAL A 36 0.04 18.68 7.62
C VAL A 36 -0.86 17.95 6.64
N GLY A 37 -2.16 17.91 6.93
CA GLY A 37 -3.16 17.28 6.05
C GLY A 37 -3.48 18.15 4.85
N VAL A 38 -3.40 17.59 3.64
CA VAL A 38 -3.74 18.26 2.39
C VAL A 38 -4.74 17.42 1.60
N ALA A 39 -5.79 18.05 1.08
CA ALA A 39 -6.88 17.39 0.37
C ALA A 39 -6.87 17.66 -1.15
N SER A 40 -5.90 18.43 -1.63
CA SER A 40 -5.72 18.73 -3.06
C SER A 40 -4.33 19.30 -3.33
N ALA A 41 -3.90 19.29 -4.60
CA ALA A 41 -2.69 19.97 -5.04
C ALA A 41 -2.70 21.47 -4.70
N ALA A 42 -3.84 22.13 -4.88
CA ALA A 42 -3.99 23.55 -4.54
C ALA A 42 -3.84 23.86 -3.04
N ALA A 43 -4.30 22.96 -2.16
CA ALA A 43 -4.04 23.07 -0.72
C ALA A 43 -2.55 22.90 -0.42
N PHE A 44 -1.89 21.95 -1.05
CA PHE A 44 -0.45 21.78 -0.95
C PHE A 44 0.31 23.02 -1.41
N ASP A 45 -0.08 23.63 -2.54
CA ASP A 45 0.55 24.85 -3.05
C ASP A 45 0.42 26.01 -2.07
N THR A 46 -0.72 26.12 -1.38
CA THR A 46 -0.95 27.15 -0.37
C THR A 46 -0.07 26.97 0.86
N ASP A 47 0.07 25.72 1.35
CA ASP A 47 0.75 25.44 2.62
C ASP A 47 2.27 25.27 2.44
N PHE A 48 2.72 24.80 1.26
CA PHE A 48 4.11 24.44 1.00
C PHE A 48 4.77 25.21 -0.15
N GLY A 49 4.04 26.16 -0.79
CA GLY A 49 4.58 27.03 -1.83
C GLY A 49 4.56 26.42 -3.25
N GLY A 50 3.92 25.28 -3.43
CA GLY A 50 3.76 24.63 -4.74
C GLY A 50 4.99 23.88 -5.21
N LEU A 51 5.14 23.82 -6.55
CA LEU A 51 6.28 23.11 -7.15
C LEU A 51 7.60 23.83 -6.84
N ASP A 52 8.56 23.04 -6.38
CA ASP A 52 9.92 23.45 -6.09
C ASP A 52 10.89 22.53 -6.87
N ARG A 53 11.74 23.10 -7.73
CA ARG A 53 12.64 22.36 -8.61
C ARG A 53 13.57 21.41 -7.86
N ASP A 54 13.98 21.80 -6.67
CA ASP A 54 14.92 21.06 -5.85
C ASP A 54 14.22 20.07 -4.90
N SER A 55 12.90 20.06 -4.90
CA SER A 55 12.07 19.20 -4.04
C SER A 55 11.37 18.09 -4.81
N PRO A 56 11.89 16.85 -4.83
CA PRO A 56 11.15 15.69 -5.35
C PRO A 56 9.79 15.48 -4.69
N LEU A 57 9.66 15.86 -3.41
CA LEU A 57 8.42 15.83 -2.65
C LEU A 57 7.30 16.62 -3.35
N SER A 58 7.57 17.84 -3.82
CA SER A 58 6.56 18.71 -4.43
C SER A 58 5.97 18.08 -5.68
N TYR A 59 6.80 17.51 -6.54
CA TYR A 59 6.34 16.80 -7.75
C TYR A 59 5.56 15.53 -7.40
N ALA A 60 6.00 14.76 -6.42
CA ALA A 60 5.32 13.53 -6.01
C ALA A 60 3.92 13.79 -5.47
N VAL A 61 3.70 14.88 -4.72
CA VAL A 61 2.39 15.27 -4.22
C VAL A 61 1.45 15.67 -5.37
N HIS A 62 1.93 16.46 -6.33
CA HIS A 62 1.14 16.80 -7.52
C HIS A 62 0.77 15.55 -8.32
N GLN A 63 1.76 14.67 -8.60
CA GLN A 63 1.53 13.42 -9.31
C GLN A 63 0.52 12.51 -8.61
N PHE A 64 0.49 12.51 -7.28
CA PHE A 64 -0.50 11.76 -6.49
C PHE A 64 -1.92 12.23 -6.78
N PHE A 65 -2.17 13.53 -6.69
CA PHE A 65 -3.50 14.07 -6.97
C PHE A 65 -3.91 13.90 -8.43
N ASP A 66 -2.99 14.10 -9.38
CA ASP A 66 -3.24 13.92 -10.82
C ASP A 66 -3.60 12.47 -11.18
N ASN A 67 -3.16 11.49 -10.36
CA ASN A 67 -3.41 10.06 -10.58
C ASN A 67 -4.56 9.49 -9.75
N GLY A 68 -5.32 10.33 -9.05
CA GLY A 68 -6.55 9.94 -8.35
C GLY A 68 -6.42 9.88 -6.82
N GLY A 69 -5.35 10.43 -6.26
CA GLY A 69 -5.23 10.68 -4.84
C GLY A 69 -6.23 11.72 -4.36
N SER A 70 -6.68 11.63 -3.11
CA SER A 70 -7.69 12.52 -2.55
C SER A 70 -7.34 13.08 -1.18
N GLN A 71 -6.50 12.40 -0.42
CA GLN A 71 -6.05 12.84 0.89
C GLN A 71 -4.58 12.47 1.12
N ALA A 72 -3.80 13.44 1.58
CA ALA A 72 -2.41 13.22 1.95
C ALA A 72 -2.06 13.93 3.26
N PHE A 73 -1.01 13.44 3.91
CA PHE A 73 -0.24 14.17 4.90
C PHE A 73 1.12 14.49 4.31
N VAL A 74 1.58 15.72 4.49
CA VAL A 74 2.91 16.14 4.06
C VAL A 74 3.73 16.50 5.29
N VAL A 75 4.91 15.92 5.38
CA VAL A 75 5.89 16.21 6.43
C VAL A 75 7.14 16.80 5.79
N ARG A 76 7.36 18.09 6.06
CA ARG A 76 8.58 18.76 5.65
C ARG A 76 9.76 18.33 6.51
N ALA A 77 10.81 17.79 5.89
CA ALA A 77 12.11 17.60 6.50
C ALA A 77 12.93 18.91 6.49
N GLN A 78 13.91 19.04 7.38
CA GLN A 78 14.81 20.21 7.41
C GLN A 78 15.78 20.25 6.23
N GLY A 79 15.98 19.11 5.55
CA GLY A 79 16.88 18.95 4.42
C GLY A 79 16.54 17.73 3.59
N HIS A 80 17.39 17.42 2.62
CA HIS A 80 17.25 16.28 1.72
C HIS A 80 18.15 15.09 2.11
N ASP A 81 18.89 15.21 3.23
CA ASP A 81 19.76 14.13 3.70
C ASP A 81 18.99 13.08 4.51
N ALA A 82 19.57 11.88 4.61
CA ALA A 82 18.92 10.77 5.26
C ALA A 82 18.57 11.00 6.75
N PRO A 83 19.44 11.60 7.59
CA PRO A 83 19.09 11.93 8.98
C PRO A 83 17.87 12.84 9.09
N ALA A 84 17.81 13.92 8.31
CA ALA A 84 16.70 14.88 8.34
C ALA A 84 15.37 14.23 7.91
N ILE A 85 15.42 13.37 6.90
CA ILE A 85 14.23 12.63 6.42
C ILE A 85 13.76 11.62 7.47
N ILE A 86 14.68 10.88 8.10
CA ILE A 86 14.35 9.89 9.14
C ILE A 86 13.74 10.58 10.37
N GLU A 87 14.30 11.71 10.78
CA GLU A 87 13.75 12.52 11.88
C GLU A 87 12.35 13.01 11.55
N ALA A 88 12.13 13.53 10.35
CA ALA A 88 10.81 14.01 9.91
C ALA A 88 9.75 12.90 9.90
N MET A 89 10.11 11.66 9.59
CA MET A 89 9.16 10.53 9.62
C MET A 89 8.55 10.29 11.00
N GLU A 90 9.23 10.65 12.10
CA GLU A 90 8.70 10.46 13.46
C GLU A 90 7.40 11.23 13.70
N ALA A 91 7.18 12.36 12.99
CA ALA A 91 5.93 13.11 13.07
C ALA A 91 4.69 12.31 12.61
N LEU A 92 4.89 11.24 11.85
CA LEU A 92 3.80 10.36 11.41
C LEU A 92 3.25 9.48 12.55
N ARG A 93 3.94 9.36 13.68
CA ARG A 93 3.45 8.64 14.86
C ARG A 93 2.28 9.35 15.54
N ASP A 94 2.15 10.65 15.33
CA ASP A 94 1.07 11.47 15.86
C ASP A 94 -0.13 11.55 14.91
N VAL A 95 -0.01 10.98 13.70
CA VAL A 95 -1.11 10.92 12.73
C VAL A 95 -2.02 9.75 13.07
N ASP A 96 -3.32 10.04 13.23
CA ASP A 96 -4.30 9.02 13.58
C ASP A 96 -4.35 7.85 12.59
N LEU A 97 -4.33 8.15 11.28
CA LEU A 97 -4.35 7.14 10.22
C LEU A 97 -3.70 7.66 8.94
N PHE A 98 -2.71 6.95 8.45
CA PHE A 98 -2.27 6.96 7.06
C PHE A 98 -2.03 5.53 6.58
N ASN A 99 -2.15 5.29 5.28
CA ASN A 99 -2.11 3.95 4.72
C ASN A 99 -0.90 3.71 3.82
N LEU A 100 -0.43 4.77 3.15
CA LEU A 100 0.69 4.73 2.21
C LEU A 100 1.76 5.72 2.64
N LEU A 101 3.01 5.36 2.44
CA LEU A 101 4.17 6.24 2.67
C LEU A 101 4.96 6.38 1.37
N CYS A 102 5.31 7.60 1.00
CA CYS A 102 6.24 7.94 -0.08
C CYS A 102 7.35 8.83 0.45
N VAL A 103 8.59 8.53 0.08
CA VAL A 103 9.78 9.32 0.44
C VAL A 103 10.58 9.58 -0.85
N PRO A 104 10.11 10.49 -1.72
CA PRO A 104 10.63 10.66 -3.08
C PRO A 104 12.07 11.16 -3.14
N ASP A 105 12.58 11.77 -2.08
CA ASP A 105 13.98 12.19 -1.97
C ASP A 105 14.97 11.02 -2.09
N THR A 106 14.57 9.80 -1.71
CA THR A 106 15.40 8.58 -1.84
C THR A 106 15.84 8.30 -3.27
N PHE A 107 15.08 8.80 -4.25
CA PHE A 107 15.35 8.62 -5.66
C PHE A 107 16.72 9.18 -6.11
N ALA A 108 17.14 10.30 -5.52
CA ALA A 108 18.38 10.99 -5.87
C ALA A 108 19.51 10.82 -4.82
N MET A 109 19.25 10.13 -3.72
CA MET A 109 20.22 9.88 -2.65
C MET A 109 21.30 8.89 -3.07
N SER A 110 22.40 8.86 -2.31
CA SER A 110 23.36 7.76 -2.38
C SER A 110 22.68 6.42 -2.05
N GLU A 111 23.20 5.30 -2.53
CA GLU A 111 22.63 3.98 -2.22
C GLU A 111 22.58 3.70 -0.71
N ALA A 112 23.61 4.12 0.04
CA ALA A 112 23.69 3.93 1.48
C ALA A 112 22.64 4.75 2.24
N ASP A 113 22.47 6.01 1.87
CA ASP A 113 21.48 6.92 2.47
C ASP A 113 20.07 6.46 2.14
N ALA A 114 19.80 6.15 0.87
CA ALA A 114 18.51 5.62 0.43
C ALA A 114 18.16 4.30 1.14
N ALA A 115 19.13 3.41 1.35
CA ALA A 115 18.93 2.17 2.09
C ALA A 115 18.58 2.41 3.57
N SER A 116 19.24 3.41 4.21
CA SER A 116 18.95 3.79 5.60
C SER A 116 17.53 4.33 5.74
N VAL A 117 17.12 5.25 4.84
CA VAL A 117 15.77 5.80 4.80
C VAL A 117 14.73 4.71 4.52
N ALA A 118 14.99 3.83 3.54
CA ALA A 118 14.08 2.74 3.20
C ALA A 118 13.90 1.76 4.36
N ALA A 119 14.95 1.48 5.14
CA ALA A 119 14.87 0.62 6.32
C ALA A 119 14.02 1.27 7.43
N ALA A 120 14.18 2.58 7.66
CA ALA A 120 13.39 3.34 8.62
C ALA A 120 11.91 3.42 8.19
N ALA A 121 11.64 3.73 6.91
CA ALA A 121 10.31 3.80 6.34
C ALA A 121 9.58 2.44 6.43
N ALA A 122 10.26 1.34 6.09
CA ALA A 122 9.69 0.00 6.17
C ALA A 122 9.33 -0.38 7.60
N ARG A 123 10.21 -0.09 8.58
CA ARG A 123 9.95 -0.34 10.00
C ARG A 123 8.78 0.49 10.50
N LEU A 124 8.72 1.79 10.20
CA LEU A 124 7.62 2.66 10.56
C LEU A 124 6.28 2.15 9.99
N CYS A 125 6.27 1.72 8.72
CA CYS A 125 5.09 1.14 8.09
C CYS A 125 4.65 -0.19 8.72
N GLU A 126 5.58 -1.01 9.22
CA GLU A 126 5.24 -2.24 9.96
C GLU A 126 4.63 -1.92 11.31
N GLU A 127 5.16 -0.92 12.03
CA GLU A 127 4.67 -0.47 13.34
C GLU A 127 3.28 0.18 13.24
N LEU A 128 3.05 1.02 12.24
CA LEU A 128 1.83 1.82 12.07
C LEU A 128 0.81 1.20 11.09
N ARG A 129 0.98 -0.06 10.68
CA ARG A 129 0.11 -0.77 9.72
C ARG A 129 -0.06 -0.02 8.39
N ALA A 130 0.98 0.66 7.93
CA ALA A 130 1.04 1.36 6.65
C ALA A 130 1.83 0.58 5.61
N PHE A 131 1.91 1.10 4.38
CA PHE A 131 2.59 0.46 3.26
C PHE A 131 3.51 1.45 2.54
N TYR A 132 4.79 1.15 2.45
CA TYR A 132 5.81 1.99 1.81
C TYR A 132 5.89 1.74 0.31
N ILE A 133 5.73 2.78 -0.49
CA ILE A 133 5.96 2.79 -1.93
C ILE A 133 7.36 3.36 -2.17
N ALA A 134 8.32 2.46 -2.39
CA ALA A 134 9.72 2.80 -2.56
C ALA A 134 10.06 3.12 -4.02
N ASP A 135 10.94 4.07 -4.23
CA ASP A 135 11.52 4.39 -5.52
C ASP A 135 12.83 3.63 -5.73
N ALA A 136 13.05 3.14 -6.97
CA ALA A 136 14.34 2.64 -7.37
C ALA A 136 15.32 3.81 -7.56
N PRO A 137 16.65 3.59 -7.44
CA PRO A 137 17.63 4.65 -7.65
C PRO A 137 17.49 5.33 -9.02
N ALA A 138 17.68 6.66 -9.09
CA ALA A 138 17.54 7.45 -10.32
C ALA A 138 18.42 6.95 -11.46
N THR A 139 19.59 6.43 -11.13
CA THR A 139 20.60 5.91 -12.07
C THR A 139 20.41 4.43 -12.40
N ALA A 140 19.34 3.80 -11.88
CA ALA A 140 19.13 2.35 -12.06
C ALA A 140 18.92 2.00 -13.54
N THR A 141 19.65 0.99 -13.99
CA THR A 141 19.50 0.32 -15.26
C THR A 141 18.90 -1.06 -15.07
N LEU A 142 18.54 -1.75 -16.16
CA LEU A 142 18.03 -3.11 -16.07
C LEU A 142 19.04 -4.09 -15.42
N SER A 143 20.33 -3.89 -15.60
CA SER A 143 21.36 -4.71 -14.98
C SER A 143 21.61 -4.36 -13.52
N SER A 144 21.68 -3.07 -13.17
CA SER A 144 21.95 -2.64 -11.79
C SER A 144 20.75 -2.87 -10.87
N ILE A 145 19.50 -2.78 -11.35
CA ILE A 145 18.31 -3.02 -10.53
C ILE A 145 18.21 -4.48 -10.04
N VAL A 146 18.75 -5.43 -10.80
CA VAL A 146 18.83 -6.85 -10.38
C VAL A 146 19.73 -7.00 -9.16
N ALA A 147 20.95 -6.46 -9.21
CA ALA A 147 21.89 -6.50 -8.09
C ALA A 147 21.36 -5.71 -6.88
N TRP A 148 20.80 -4.53 -7.12
CA TRP A 148 20.19 -3.71 -6.07
C TRP A 148 19.03 -4.44 -5.37
N ALA A 149 18.20 -5.18 -6.11
CA ALA A 149 17.05 -5.89 -5.55
C ALA A 149 17.45 -7.00 -4.54
N GLU A 150 18.63 -7.55 -4.66
CA GLU A 150 19.16 -8.59 -3.74
C GLU A 150 19.54 -8.00 -2.37
N THR A 151 20.02 -6.76 -2.34
CA THR A 151 20.52 -6.07 -1.14
C THR A 151 19.52 -5.11 -0.51
N ALA A 152 18.55 -4.61 -1.30
CA ALA A 152 17.56 -3.66 -0.82
C ALA A 152 16.63 -4.23 0.24
N THR A 153 16.14 -3.36 1.12
CA THR A 153 15.25 -3.68 2.24
C THR A 153 14.09 -4.57 1.81
N ALA A 154 13.94 -5.70 2.47
CA ALA A 154 12.93 -6.72 2.18
C ALA A 154 11.83 -6.70 3.24
N SER A 155 10.82 -5.83 3.06
CA SER A 155 9.62 -5.78 3.90
C SER A 155 8.38 -6.26 3.13
N ARG A 156 7.45 -6.91 3.84
CA ARG A 156 6.13 -7.20 3.32
C ARG A 156 5.24 -5.95 3.23
N ASN A 157 5.59 -4.90 3.97
CA ASN A 157 4.91 -3.61 3.96
C ASN A 157 5.57 -2.62 2.99
N ALA A 158 6.30 -3.09 1.99
CA ALA A 158 6.91 -2.23 0.98
C ALA A 158 6.82 -2.84 -0.42
N ALA A 159 6.76 -1.99 -1.44
CA ALA A 159 6.92 -2.36 -2.84
C ALA A 159 7.83 -1.35 -3.54
N VAL A 160 8.60 -1.78 -4.54
CA VAL A 160 9.45 -0.92 -5.36
C VAL A 160 9.01 -0.96 -6.80
N TYR A 161 9.13 0.17 -7.48
CA TYR A 161 8.76 0.33 -8.88
C TYR A 161 9.94 0.81 -9.72
N PHE A 162 10.07 0.24 -10.90
CA PHE A 162 11.13 0.52 -11.86
C PHE A 162 10.59 0.46 -13.29
N PRO A 163 11.02 1.34 -14.18
CA PRO A 163 12.02 2.40 -14.03
C PRO A 163 11.43 3.72 -13.51
N ALA A 164 12.27 4.76 -13.45
CA ALA A 164 11.82 6.13 -13.28
C ALA A 164 10.87 6.54 -14.41
N VAL A 165 9.97 7.47 -14.12
CA VAL A 165 9.00 7.99 -15.09
C VAL A 165 9.44 9.37 -15.57
N THR A 166 9.36 9.60 -16.86
CA THR A 166 9.62 10.89 -17.47
C THR A 166 8.34 11.71 -17.46
N PHE A 167 8.36 12.84 -16.77
CA PHE A 167 7.29 13.83 -16.75
C PHE A 167 7.75 15.14 -17.40
N HIS A 168 6.79 15.93 -17.83
CA HIS A 168 7.03 17.30 -18.24
C HIS A 168 7.10 18.20 -17.00
N ASP A 169 8.24 18.87 -16.79
CA ASP A 169 8.38 19.82 -15.69
C ASP A 169 7.73 21.14 -16.08
N PRO A 170 6.65 21.56 -15.39
CA PRO A 170 5.95 22.78 -15.75
C PRO A 170 6.72 24.06 -15.41
N LEU A 171 7.79 23.99 -14.59
CA LEU A 171 8.58 25.16 -14.19
C LEU A 171 9.52 25.64 -15.30
N ASP A 172 10.05 24.73 -16.11
CA ASP A 172 11.00 25.07 -17.18
C ASP A 172 10.66 24.48 -18.55
N GLY A 173 9.58 23.72 -18.64
CA GLY A 173 9.11 23.15 -19.89
C GLY A 173 9.94 22.00 -20.42
N VAL A 174 10.82 21.40 -19.60
CA VAL A 174 11.66 20.27 -20.00
C VAL A 174 11.12 18.94 -19.49
N GLN A 175 11.57 17.86 -20.11
CA GLN A 175 11.27 16.50 -19.64
C GLN A 175 12.31 16.07 -18.62
N ARG A 176 11.85 15.53 -17.50
CA ARG A 176 12.70 15.02 -16.43
C ARG A 176 12.27 13.63 -15.99
N ASN A 177 13.25 12.81 -15.65
CA ASN A 177 13.02 11.55 -14.95
C ASN A 177 12.79 11.85 -13.46
N MET A 178 11.66 11.41 -12.94
CA MET A 178 11.21 11.66 -11.59
C MET A 178 10.89 10.35 -10.89
N ALA A 179 10.89 10.41 -9.55
CA ALA A 179 10.43 9.33 -8.68
C ALA A 179 8.98 8.97 -9.00
N PRO A 180 8.65 7.70 -9.26
CA PRO A 180 7.29 7.29 -9.60
C PRO A 180 6.34 7.15 -8.42
N SER A 181 6.83 7.12 -7.16
CA SER A 181 6.04 6.77 -5.98
C SER A 181 4.79 7.61 -5.81
N GLY A 182 4.84 8.92 -6.08
CA GLY A 182 3.67 9.79 -6.00
C GLY A 182 2.56 9.38 -6.98
N ALA A 183 2.91 9.21 -8.26
CA ALA A 183 1.96 8.76 -9.28
C ALA A 183 1.39 7.38 -8.95
N ILE A 184 2.22 6.46 -8.46
CA ILE A 184 1.82 5.11 -8.07
C ILE A 184 0.88 5.12 -6.87
N ALA A 185 1.13 5.97 -5.87
CA ALA A 185 0.21 6.15 -4.75
C ALA A 185 -1.17 6.64 -5.22
N GLY A 186 -1.21 7.54 -6.20
CA GLY A 186 -2.44 7.97 -6.87
C GLY A 186 -3.15 6.83 -7.61
N VAL A 187 -2.41 5.98 -8.33
CA VAL A 187 -2.95 4.77 -8.98
C VAL A 187 -3.52 3.80 -7.93
N TYR A 188 -2.87 3.65 -6.78
CA TYR A 188 -3.41 2.85 -5.67
C TYR A 188 -4.73 3.41 -5.19
N ALA A 189 -4.79 4.72 -4.92
CA ALA A 189 -6.00 5.40 -4.46
C ALA A 189 -7.17 5.23 -5.44
N ARG A 190 -6.92 5.44 -6.73
CA ARG A 190 -7.92 5.26 -7.79
C ARG A 190 -8.40 3.80 -7.89
N THR A 191 -7.48 2.84 -7.78
CA THR A 191 -7.83 1.41 -7.81
C THR A 191 -8.67 1.02 -6.60
N ASP A 192 -8.31 1.48 -5.42
CA ASP A 192 -9.05 1.22 -4.19
C ASP A 192 -10.49 1.75 -4.26
N GLN A 193 -10.66 2.97 -4.75
CA GLN A 193 -11.98 3.59 -4.90
C GLN A 193 -12.88 2.85 -5.90
N THR A 194 -12.31 2.36 -6.99
CA THR A 194 -13.10 1.79 -8.09
C THR A 194 -13.29 0.27 -7.97
N ARG A 195 -12.35 -0.43 -7.39
CA ARG A 195 -12.27 -1.90 -7.38
C ARG A 195 -12.02 -2.52 -6.00
N GLY A 196 -11.71 -1.72 -4.99
CA GLY A 196 -11.35 -2.16 -3.64
C GLY A 196 -9.86 -2.48 -3.47
N VAL A 197 -9.39 -2.41 -2.22
CA VAL A 197 -7.98 -2.62 -1.83
C VAL A 197 -7.44 -4.02 -2.17
N TRP A 198 -8.33 -4.98 -2.35
CA TRP A 198 -8.01 -6.37 -2.76
C TRP A 198 -7.68 -6.52 -4.24
N LYS A 199 -7.92 -5.51 -5.07
CA LYS A 199 -7.52 -5.50 -6.48
C LYS A 199 -6.07 -5.03 -6.61
N ALA A 200 -5.25 -5.80 -7.35
CA ALA A 200 -3.90 -5.36 -7.67
C ALA A 200 -3.92 -4.03 -8.42
N PRO A 201 -3.18 -3.00 -7.96
CA PRO A 201 -3.07 -1.71 -8.64
C PRO A 201 -2.08 -1.81 -9.82
N ALA A 202 -2.37 -2.72 -10.73
CA ALA A 202 -1.56 -3.04 -11.90
C ALA A 202 -2.44 -3.55 -13.04
N GLY A 203 -1.93 -3.48 -14.26
CA GLY A 203 -2.61 -3.85 -15.49
C GLY A 203 -2.88 -2.65 -16.39
N LEU A 204 -3.61 -2.87 -17.49
CA LEU A 204 -3.87 -1.82 -18.48
C LEU A 204 -4.69 -0.63 -17.95
N ASP A 205 -5.48 -0.85 -16.89
CA ASP A 205 -6.26 0.21 -16.22
C ASP A 205 -5.41 1.05 -15.26
N ALA A 206 -4.23 0.56 -14.86
CA ALA A 206 -3.32 1.23 -13.93
C ALA A 206 -2.38 2.22 -14.68
N THR A 207 -2.99 3.13 -15.45
CA THR A 207 -2.28 4.14 -16.24
C THR A 207 -1.66 5.22 -15.36
N LEU A 208 -0.50 5.73 -15.77
CA LEU A 208 0.19 6.85 -15.15
C LEU A 208 -0.16 8.14 -15.90
N THR A 209 -1.05 8.92 -15.30
CA THR A 209 -1.47 10.22 -15.86
C THR A 209 -0.30 11.20 -15.87
N GLY A 210 -0.13 11.96 -16.93
CA GLY A 210 0.94 12.94 -17.09
C GLY A 210 2.31 12.33 -17.44
N ALA A 211 2.46 11.00 -17.42
CA ALA A 211 3.69 10.34 -17.83
C ALA A 211 3.93 10.50 -19.33
N PHE A 212 5.07 11.10 -19.69
CA PHE A 212 5.51 11.27 -21.06
C PHE A 212 6.31 10.07 -21.57
N GLY A 213 7.07 9.43 -20.69
CA GLY A 213 7.93 8.30 -21.02
C GLY A 213 8.41 7.53 -19.79
N LEU A 214 9.21 6.51 -20.05
CA LEU A 214 9.91 5.74 -19.05
C LEU A 214 11.42 5.84 -19.30
N ALA A 215 12.20 6.06 -18.25
CA ALA A 215 13.66 6.23 -18.35
C ALA A 215 14.36 5.00 -18.97
N VAL A 216 13.80 3.82 -18.75
CA VAL A 216 14.30 2.55 -19.31
C VAL A 216 13.13 1.81 -19.95
N PRO A 217 13.12 1.58 -21.27
CA PRO A 217 12.08 0.79 -21.91
C PRO A 217 12.21 -0.69 -21.51
N LEU A 218 11.15 -1.26 -20.97
CA LEU A 218 11.10 -2.66 -20.57
C LEU A 218 10.33 -3.50 -21.59
N THR A 219 10.96 -4.58 -22.02
CA THR A 219 10.33 -5.65 -22.79
C THR A 219 9.81 -6.76 -21.88
N ASP A 220 9.09 -7.76 -22.43
CA ASP A 220 8.66 -8.94 -21.67
C ASP A 220 9.85 -9.66 -21.02
N ARG A 221 10.96 -9.78 -21.74
CA ARG A 221 12.21 -10.38 -21.21
C ARG A 221 12.77 -9.58 -20.03
N GLY A 222 12.79 -8.24 -20.13
CA GLY A 222 13.24 -7.37 -19.05
C GLY A 222 12.35 -7.52 -17.80
N THR A 223 11.03 -7.49 -18.00
CA THR A 223 10.05 -7.68 -16.93
C THR A 223 10.20 -9.06 -16.26
N SER A 224 10.36 -10.12 -17.05
CA SER A 224 10.57 -11.49 -16.54
C SER A 224 11.87 -11.64 -15.74
N GLY A 225 12.86 -10.78 -15.95
CA GLY A 225 14.11 -10.78 -15.18
C GLY A 225 14.00 -10.12 -13.81
N ILE A 226 13.14 -9.11 -13.65
CA ILE A 226 13.05 -8.33 -12.39
C ILE A 226 11.86 -8.75 -11.51
N ASN A 227 10.76 -9.21 -12.12
CA ASN A 227 9.56 -9.61 -11.38
C ASN A 227 9.83 -10.71 -10.34
N PRO A 228 10.61 -11.78 -10.64
CA PRO A 228 10.97 -12.82 -9.66
C PRO A 228 11.76 -12.31 -8.45
N LEU A 229 12.32 -11.09 -8.52
CA LEU A 229 13.08 -10.43 -7.45
C LEU A 229 12.20 -9.50 -6.60
N GLY A 230 10.90 -9.41 -6.88
CA GLY A 230 9.98 -8.49 -6.19
C GLY A 230 10.17 -7.03 -6.59
N VAL A 231 10.59 -6.77 -7.84
CA VAL A 231 10.64 -5.44 -8.45
C VAL A 231 9.50 -5.32 -9.44
N ASN A 232 8.65 -4.31 -9.27
CA ASN A 232 7.49 -4.08 -10.11
C ASN A 232 7.85 -3.24 -11.33
N ALA A 233 7.57 -3.76 -12.51
CA ALA A 233 7.83 -3.07 -13.76
C ALA A 233 6.82 -1.94 -14.01
N LEU A 234 7.28 -0.82 -14.56
CA LEU A 234 6.45 0.13 -15.29
C LEU A 234 6.65 -0.12 -16.79
N ARG A 235 5.59 -0.11 -17.56
CA ARG A 235 5.65 -0.46 -18.99
C ARG A 235 4.87 0.50 -19.86
N SER A 236 5.31 0.59 -21.12
CA SER A 236 4.61 1.35 -22.15
C SER A 236 3.78 0.42 -23.02
N PHE A 237 2.51 0.77 -23.20
CA PHE A 237 1.57 0.12 -24.12
C PHE A 237 0.94 1.17 -25.04
N PRO A 238 0.24 0.79 -26.11
CA PRO A 238 -0.46 1.76 -26.96
C PRO A 238 -1.46 2.65 -26.20
N SER A 239 -1.99 2.17 -25.07
CA SER A 239 -2.89 2.91 -24.18
C SER A 239 -2.19 3.87 -23.23
N GLY A 240 -0.86 3.89 -23.18
CA GLY A 240 -0.07 4.73 -22.28
C GLY A 240 0.93 3.96 -21.43
N HIS A 241 1.50 4.65 -20.45
CA HIS A 241 2.41 4.06 -19.48
C HIS A 241 1.60 3.51 -18.30
N VAL A 242 1.91 2.30 -17.86
CA VAL A 242 1.11 1.59 -16.83
C VAL A 242 1.98 0.93 -15.78
N VAL A 243 1.41 0.73 -14.61
CA VAL A 243 1.97 -0.15 -13.58
C VAL A 243 1.75 -1.60 -14.01
N TRP A 244 2.84 -2.39 -14.12
CA TRP A 244 2.83 -3.76 -14.63
C TRP A 244 3.43 -4.76 -13.65
N GLY A 245 3.15 -4.58 -12.37
CA GLY A 245 3.56 -5.47 -11.29
C GLY A 245 2.92 -5.06 -9.98
N ALA A 246 2.67 -6.04 -9.10
CA ALA A 246 2.04 -5.81 -7.80
C ALA A 246 2.61 -6.76 -6.73
N ARG A 247 3.94 -6.87 -6.66
CA ARG A 247 4.66 -7.65 -5.66
C ARG A 247 5.20 -6.76 -4.55
N THR A 248 5.18 -7.28 -3.34
CA THR A 248 5.88 -6.66 -2.20
C THR A 248 7.38 -6.88 -2.30
N ARG A 249 8.17 -6.25 -1.44
CA ARG A 249 9.62 -6.53 -1.33
C ARG A 249 9.92 -7.93 -0.74
N ARG A 250 8.93 -8.60 -0.14
CA ARG A 250 8.97 -10.03 0.20
C ARG A 250 8.46 -10.92 -0.93
N GLY A 251 8.03 -10.32 -2.04
CA GLY A 251 7.43 -11.00 -3.19
C GLY A 251 8.40 -11.72 -4.13
N ALA A 252 9.69 -11.81 -3.81
CA ALA A 252 10.64 -12.63 -4.56
C ALA A 252 10.23 -14.11 -4.54
N ASP A 253 10.29 -14.76 -5.71
CA ASP A 253 9.85 -16.16 -5.84
C ASP A 253 10.61 -17.12 -4.90
N ALA A 254 11.89 -16.86 -4.67
CA ALA A 254 12.72 -17.64 -3.76
C ALA A 254 12.28 -17.59 -2.28
N ARG A 255 11.48 -16.60 -1.89
CA ARG A 255 11.03 -16.43 -0.50
C ARG A 255 9.74 -17.16 -0.17
N ALA A 256 8.92 -17.48 -1.17
CA ALA A 256 7.60 -18.11 -1.02
C ALA A 256 6.72 -17.50 0.08
N ASP A 257 6.79 -16.17 0.26
CA ASP A 257 6.09 -15.44 1.33
C ASP A 257 4.58 -15.38 1.06
N GLU A 258 3.76 -15.54 2.09
CA GLU A 258 2.29 -15.43 1.98
C GLU A 258 1.84 -14.04 1.54
N TYR A 259 2.58 -13.00 1.91
CA TYR A 259 2.36 -11.62 1.50
C TYR A 259 3.20 -11.22 0.27
N LYS A 260 3.37 -12.16 -0.66
CA LYS A 260 4.02 -11.92 -1.95
C LYS A 260 3.42 -10.74 -2.71
N TYR A 261 2.11 -10.57 -2.63
CA TYR A 261 1.37 -9.60 -3.44
C TYR A 261 0.90 -8.39 -2.65
N VAL A 262 1.05 -7.21 -3.24
CA VAL A 262 0.60 -5.91 -2.70
C VAL A 262 -0.87 -5.95 -2.27
N PRO A 263 -1.84 -6.39 -3.12
CA PRO A 263 -3.25 -6.40 -2.72
C PRO A 263 -3.52 -7.34 -1.54
N VAL A 264 -2.79 -8.44 -1.41
CA VAL A 264 -2.94 -9.38 -0.30
C VAL A 264 -2.48 -8.72 1.01
N ARG A 265 -1.31 -8.09 1.01
CA ARG A 265 -0.81 -7.42 2.21
C ARG A 265 -1.64 -6.20 2.59
N ARG A 266 -2.02 -5.38 1.61
CA ARG A 266 -2.85 -4.19 1.88
C ARG A 266 -4.25 -4.55 2.37
N LEU A 267 -4.84 -5.64 1.87
CA LEU A 267 -6.09 -6.18 2.41
C LEU A 267 -5.92 -6.59 3.88
N ALA A 268 -4.82 -7.30 4.23
CA ALA A 268 -4.54 -7.65 5.61
C ALA A 268 -4.44 -6.41 6.51
N LEU A 269 -3.68 -5.38 6.09
CA LEU A 269 -3.54 -4.12 6.83
C LEU A 269 -4.90 -3.41 7.03
N PHE A 270 -5.73 -3.39 5.99
CA PHE A 270 -7.09 -2.85 6.06
C PHE A 270 -7.98 -3.60 7.07
N LEU A 271 -7.91 -4.93 7.06
CA LEU A 271 -8.66 -5.76 8.01
C LEU A 271 -8.14 -5.56 9.44
N GLU A 272 -6.83 -5.61 9.63
CA GLU A 272 -6.17 -5.41 10.93
C GLU A 272 -6.59 -4.08 11.57
N GLU A 273 -6.54 -2.98 10.81
CA GLU A 273 -6.87 -1.65 11.32
C GLU A 273 -8.37 -1.44 11.52
N SER A 274 -9.20 -1.92 10.59
CA SER A 274 -10.66 -1.81 10.70
C SER A 274 -11.21 -2.59 11.90
N VAL A 275 -10.71 -3.81 12.12
CA VAL A 275 -11.12 -4.65 13.25
C VAL A 275 -10.61 -4.04 14.54
N TYR A 276 -9.35 -3.61 14.61
CA TYR A 276 -8.77 -2.97 15.79
C TYR A 276 -9.62 -1.78 16.25
N ARG A 277 -9.91 -0.84 15.34
CA ARG A 277 -10.75 0.34 15.67
C ARG A 277 -12.20 -0.04 15.99
N GLY A 278 -12.75 -0.96 15.23
CA GLY A 278 -14.14 -1.40 15.40
C GLY A 278 -14.40 -2.22 16.65
N THR A 279 -13.36 -2.70 17.33
CA THR A 279 -13.47 -3.50 18.58
C THR A 279 -13.02 -2.74 19.84
N THR A 280 -12.61 -1.48 19.74
CA THR A 280 -12.16 -0.65 20.88
C THR A 280 -13.21 -0.54 22.00
N TRP A 281 -14.49 -0.63 21.67
CA TRP A 281 -15.58 -0.63 22.63
C TRP A 281 -15.56 -1.82 23.61
N ALA A 282 -14.87 -2.93 23.27
CA ALA A 282 -14.75 -4.11 24.09
C ALA A 282 -13.81 -3.92 25.31
N LEU A 283 -13.01 -2.84 25.28
CA LEU A 283 -12.18 -2.48 26.41
C LEU A 283 -13.05 -2.17 27.64
N PHE A 284 -12.66 -2.76 28.76
CA PHE A 284 -13.37 -2.65 30.05
C PHE A 284 -14.73 -3.37 30.13
N GLU A 285 -15.16 -4.10 29.09
CA GLU A 285 -16.31 -5.01 29.20
C GLU A 285 -15.91 -6.30 29.95
N PRO A 286 -16.86 -7.00 30.62
CA PRO A 286 -16.58 -8.29 31.22
C PRO A 286 -16.04 -9.30 30.24
N ASN A 287 -14.91 -9.95 30.57
CA ASN A 287 -14.23 -10.90 29.67
C ASN A 287 -14.84 -12.29 29.76
N ASP A 288 -15.96 -12.51 29.11
CA ASP A 288 -16.77 -13.72 29.13
C ASP A 288 -17.40 -14.09 27.80
N GLU A 289 -18.14 -15.19 27.70
CA GLU A 289 -18.76 -15.66 26.48
C GLU A 289 -19.74 -14.65 25.84
N PRO A 290 -20.56 -13.88 26.54
CA PRO A 290 -21.36 -12.81 25.97
C PRO A 290 -20.55 -11.79 25.19
N LEU A 291 -19.41 -11.32 25.70
CA LEU A 291 -18.50 -10.42 25.00
C LEU A 291 -17.92 -11.10 23.74
N TRP A 292 -17.44 -12.34 23.90
CA TRP A 292 -16.84 -13.07 22.77
C TRP A 292 -17.86 -13.32 21.65
N ALA A 293 -19.10 -13.63 21.99
CA ALA A 293 -20.18 -13.79 21.02
C ALA A 293 -20.48 -12.48 20.25
N GLN A 294 -20.49 -11.34 20.95
CA GLN A 294 -20.65 -10.03 20.29
C GLN A 294 -19.49 -9.70 19.36
N LEU A 295 -18.25 -9.94 19.79
CA LEU A 295 -17.06 -9.73 18.95
C LEU A 295 -17.11 -10.59 17.68
N ARG A 296 -17.43 -11.89 17.81
CA ARG A 296 -17.62 -12.80 16.65
C ARG A 296 -18.70 -12.28 15.71
N LEU A 297 -19.83 -11.83 16.25
CA LEU A 297 -20.94 -11.32 15.44
C LEU A 297 -20.54 -10.03 14.68
N ASN A 298 -19.93 -9.07 15.35
CA ASN A 298 -19.57 -7.78 14.74
C ASN A 298 -18.50 -7.94 13.67
N ILE A 299 -17.41 -8.68 13.97
CA ILE A 299 -16.34 -8.96 13.03
C ILE A 299 -16.86 -9.83 11.88
N GLY A 300 -17.66 -10.87 12.18
CA GLY A 300 -18.25 -11.74 11.18
C GLY A 300 -19.16 -10.98 10.20
N THR A 301 -19.94 -10.01 10.69
CA THR A 301 -20.79 -9.15 9.86
C THR A 301 -19.92 -8.30 8.92
N PHE A 302 -18.83 -7.72 9.41
CA PHE A 302 -17.88 -6.96 8.60
C PHE A 302 -17.22 -7.83 7.52
N MET A 303 -16.69 -9.00 7.90
CA MET A 303 -16.06 -9.94 6.97
C MET A 303 -17.06 -10.45 5.92
N HIS A 304 -18.31 -10.70 6.33
CA HIS A 304 -19.35 -11.11 5.39
C HIS A 304 -19.71 -10.00 4.38
N ALA A 305 -19.75 -8.74 4.82
CA ALA A 305 -19.97 -7.61 3.92
C ALA A 305 -18.87 -7.50 2.86
N LEU A 306 -17.59 -7.67 3.25
CA LEU A 306 -16.45 -7.69 2.34
C LEU A 306 -16.50 -8.90 1.39
N PHE A 307 -16.90 -10.09 1.86
CA PHE A 307 -17.10 -11.26 1.02
C PHE A 307 -18.13 -10.99 -0.08
N ARG A 308 -19.25 -10.36 0.26
CA ARG A 308 -20.28 -9.98 -0.73
C ARG A 308 -19.78 -8.96 -1.76
N GLN A 309 -18.80 -8.14 -1.41
CA GLN A 309 -18.12 -7.22 -2.32
C GLN A 309 -17.06 -7.90 -3.19
N GLY A 310 -16.79 -9.20 -2.96
CA GLY A 310 -15.79 -9.95 -3.71
C GLY A 310 -14.36 -9.75 -3.24
N ALA A 311 -14.14 -9.40 -1.97
CA ALA A 311 -12.81 -9.18 -1.40
C ALA A 311 -12.00 -10.47 -1.19
N PHE A 312 -12.68 -11.62 -1.11
CA PHE A 312 -12.07 -12.90 -0.75
C PHE A 312 -12.30 -13.96 -1.83
N GLN A 313 -11.41 -14.96 -1.84
CA GLN A 313 -11.57 -16.18 -2.62
C GLN A 313 -12.50 -17.14 -1.88
N GLY A 314 -13.33 -17.91 -2.62
CA GLY A 314 -14.24 -18.91 -2.07
C GLY A 314 -15.62 -18.81 -2.68
N ARG A 315 -16.35 -19.92 -2.70
CA ARG A 315 -17.75 -19.99 -3.18
C ARG A 315 -18.78 -19.72 -2.10
N SER A 316 -18.36 -19.90 -0.84
CA SER A 316 -19.16 -19.67 0.34
C SER A 316 -18.38 -18.86 1.38
N ALA A 317 -19.09 -18.24 2.32
CA ALA A 317 -18.47 -17.48 3.39
C ALA A 317 -17.51 -18.34 4.24
N ASN A 318 -17.86 -19.59 4.50
CA ASN A 318 -17.04 -20.51 5.29
C ASN A 318 -15.72 -20.93 4.62
N GLU A 319 -15.65 -20.86 3.28
CA GLU A 319 -14.41 -21.08 2.53
C GLU A 319 -13.56 -19.80 2.48
N ALA A 320 -14.20 -18.65 2.60
CA ALA A 320 -13.58 -17.33 2.36
C ALA A 320 -12.96 -16.72 3.62
N TRP A 321 -13.58 -16.91 4.78
CA TRP A 321 -13.11 -16.30 6.03
C TRP A 321 -13.67 -17.04 7.26
N PHE A 322 -13.02 -16.82 8.41
CA PHE A 322 -13.53 -17.25 9.70
C PHE A 322 -13.16 -16.24 10.80
N VAL A 323 -13.95 -16.23 11.86
CA VAL A 323 -13.68 -15.51 13.11
C VAL A 323 -13.85 -16.47 14.27
N LYS A 324 -12.84 -16.55 15.14
CA LYS A 324 -12.84 -17.38 16.32
C LYS A 324 -12.48 -16.54 17.54
N CYS A 325 -13.36 -16.57 18.53
CA CYS A 325 -13.19 -15.94 19.84
C CYS A 325 -14.06 -16.72 20.83
N ASP A 326 -13.50 -17.71 21.48
CA ASP A 326 -14.21 -18.63 22.37
C ASP A 326 -13.27 -19.17 23.47
N ALA A 327 -13.72 -20.10 24.29
CA ALA A 327 -12.91 -20.69 25.34
C ALA A 327 -11.66 -21.45 24.86
N THR A 328 -11.54 -21.76 23.54
CA THR A 328 -10.32 -22.37 22.98
C THR A 328 -9.28 -21.34 22.56
N THR A 329 -9.68 -20.10 22.32
CA THR A 329 -8.76 -18.97 22.04
C THR A 329 -8.49 -18.14 23.30
N ASN A 330 -9.35 -18.18 24.30
CA ASN A 330 -9.26 -17.43 25.55
C ASN A 330 -9.20 -18.41 26.72
N THR A 331 -8.00 -18.70 27.19
CA THR A 331 -7.80 -19.58 28.35
C THR A 331 -8.20 -18.90 29.65
N ALA A 332 -8.40 -19.67 30.74
CA ALA A 332 -8.66 -19.09 32.05
C ALA A 332 -7.54 -18.11 32.50
N THR A 333 -6.30 -18.36 32.06
CA THR A 333 -5.16 -17.47 32.31
C THR A 333 -5.31 -16.15 31.52
N ASP A 334 -5.69 -16.18 30.24
CA ASP A 334 -5.92 -14.98 29.45
C ASP A 334 -7.04 -14.13 30.07
N VAL A 335 -8.14 -14.78 30.44
CA VAL A 335 -9.28 -14.10 31.11
C VAL A 335 -8.82 -13.44 32.43
N SER A 336 -8.02 -14.12 33.24
CA SER A 336 -7.51 -13.56 34.49
C SER A 336 -6.54 -12.37 34.28
N LEU A 337 -5.88 -12.31 33.13
CA LEU A 337 -4.99 -11.21 32.71
C LEU A 337 -5.74 -10.10 31.96
N GLY A 338 -7.06 -10.22 31.78
CA GLY A 338 -7.84 -9.25 31.02
C GLY A 338 -7.57 -9.28 29.51
N ILE A 339 -7.05 -10.39 28.97
CA ILE A 339 -6.72 -10.57 27.56
C ILE A 339 -7.88 -11.23 26.83
N VAL A 340 -8.29 -10.68 25.69
CA VAL A 340 -9.22 -11.27 24.73
C VAL A 340 -8.49 -11.58 23.43
N ASN A 341 -8.40 -12.85 23.08
CA ASN A 341 -7.77 -13.32 21.84
C ASN A 341 -8.83 -13.55 20.78
N ILE A 342 -8.69 -12.87 19.66
CA ILE A 342 -9.56 -12.99 18.50
C ILE A 342 -8.71 -13.48 17.33
N LEU A 343 -9.09 -14.60 16.72
CA LEU A 343 -8.45 -15.12 15.53
C LEU A 343 -9.32 -14.86 14.30
N VAL A 344 -8.84 -14.09 13.36
CA VAL A 344 -9.49 -13.80 12.08
C VAL A 344 -8.66 -14.38 10.96
N GLY A 345 -9.27 -15.22 10.12
CA GLY A 345 -8.62 -15.78 8.94
C GLY A 345 -9.39 -15.43 7.67
N PHE A 346 -8.69 -15.27 6.57
CA PHE A 346 -9.29 -15.00 5.27
C PHE A 346 -8.51 -15.63 4.12
N ALA A 347 -9.21 -15.96 3.04
CA ALA A 347 -8.63 -16.46 1.79
C ALA A 347 -8.45 -15.29 0.80
N PRO A 348 -7.22 -14.79 0.59
CA PRO A 348 -7.00 -13.64 -0.27
C PRO A 348 -7.14 -13.98 -1.75
N LEU A 349 -7.63 -13.04 -2.55
CA LEU A 349 -7.52 -13.08 -3.99
C LEU A 349 -6.05 -12.87 -4.40
N LYS A 350 -5.53 -13.76 -5.24
CA LYS A 350 -4.19 -13.62 -5.81
C LYS A 350 -4.27 -13.15 -7.25
N PRO A 351 -3.49 -12.14 -7.66
CA PRO A 351 -3.50 -11.68 -9.04
C PRO A 351 -2.96 -12.77 -9.99
N ALA A 352 -3.52 -12.85 -11.19
CA ALA A 352 -2.92 -13.65 -12.26
C ALA A 352 -1.73 -12.87 -12.84
N GLU A 353 -0.52 -13.43 -12.75
CA GLU A 353 0.68 -12.85 -13.35
C GLU A 353 1.01 -13.45 -14.71
N PHE A 354 0.55 -14.68 -14.98
CA PHE A 354 0.84 -15.41 -16.20
C PHE A 354 -0.43 -15.98 -16.81
N VAL A 355 -0.60 -15.80 -18.11
CA VAL A 355 -1.64 -16.44 -18.91
C VAL A 355 -0.97 -17.40 -19.88
N VAL A 356 -1.21 -18.70 -19.71
CA VAL A 356 -0.69 -19.74 -20.61
C VAL A 356 -1.77 -20.11 -21.61
N LEU A 357 -1.57 -19.77 -22.87
CA LEU A 357 -2.44 -20.15 -23.96
C LEU A 357 -1.96 -21.46 -24.59
N LYS A 358 -2.82 -22.48 -24.59
CA LYS A 358 -2.56 -23.76 -25.24
C LYS A 358 -3.47 -23.90 -26.43
N PHE A 359 -2.90 -23.95 -27.62
CA PHE A 359 -3.63 -24.19 -28.88
C PHE A 359 -3.46 -25.65 -29.26
N HIS A 360 -4.59 -26.32 -29.50
CA HIS A 360 -4.65 -27.67 -30.09
C HIS A 360 -5.16 -27.57 -31.53
N VAL A 361 -4.34 -27.91 -32.47
CA VAL A 361 -4.75 -28.03 -33.86
C VAL A 361 -5.20 -29.48 -34.04
N ALA A 362 -6.50 -29.68 -34.25
CA ALA A 362 -7.01 -30.98 -34.64
C ALA A 362 -6.62 -31.23 -36.11
N ALA A 363 -5.82 -32.26 -36.38
CA ALA A 363 -5.62 -32.70 -37.74
C ALA A 363 -6.95 -33.27 -38.26
N PRO A 364 -7.37 -32.97 -39.49
CA PRO A 364 -8.54 -33.64 -40.06
C PRO A 364 -8.29 -35.15 -40.07
N LEU A 365 -9.27 -35.91 -39.58
CA LEU A 365 -9.22 -37.36 -39.67
C LEU A 365 -9.04 -37.73 -41.16
N PRO A 366 -8.13 -38.64 -41.53
CA PRO A 366 -8.03 -39.13 -42.90
C PRO A 366 -9.35 -39.76 -43.31
N PRO A 367 -9.73 -39.65 -44.62
CA PRO A 367 -11.01 -40.13 -45.12
C PRO A 367 -11.16 -41.65 -44.98
#